data_2434b23ee183284da00197ab010d6ce8
#
_entry.id   2434b23ee183284da00197ab010d6ce8
#
_cell.length_a   1.000
_cell.length_b   1.000
_cell.length_c   1.000
_cell.angle_alpha   90.00
_cell.angle_beta   90.00
_cell.angle_gamma   90.00
#
_symmetry.space_group_name_H-M   'P 1'
#
loop_
_entity.id
_entity.type
_entity.pdbx_description
1 polymer ?
#
loop_
_entity_poly.entity_id
_entity_poly.type
_entity_poly.pdbx_seq_one_letter_code
_entity_poly.pdbx_strand_id
1 'polypeptide(L)'
;PAPSVALAPEVISAFNSGERLKERAADCIGMLGLANPEAVKPAVPGLIKGLESKSSELRKACATALGRIGSKNGMIVYHAVPRLARALKNDDWYIHVEVVKALGYIGSNKPALVKPHLDIIRNRTTTGADRNICKAAEWALKKAGGG
;
A
#
# COMPACT_ATOMS: atom_id res chain seq x y z
N PRO A 1 1.71 -4.66 -21.07
CA PRO A 1 1.75 -3.21 -21.02
C PRO A 1 0.83 -2.65 -19.92
N ALA A 2 1.21 -1.50 -19.37
CA ALA A 2 0.40 -0.84 -18.35
C ALA A 2 -0.93 -0.35 -18.94
N PRO A 3 -2.02 -0.39 -18.16
CA PRO A 3 -3.29 0.13 -18.64
C PRO A 3 -3.22 1.64 -18.88
N SER A 4 -4.02 2.13 -19.83
CA SER A 4 -4.11 3.55 -20.14
C SER A 4 -4.83 4.31 -19.01
N VAL A 5 -4.35 5.51 -18.67
CA VAL A 5 -5.01 6.39 -17.68
C VAL A 5 -6.46 6.71 -18.12
N ALA A 6 -6.74 6.74 -19.41
CA ALA A 6 -8.09 6.96 -19.91
C ALA A 6 -9.10 5.89 -19.45
N LEU A 7 -8.61 4.70 -19.06
CA LEU A 7 -9.45 3.61 -18.55
C LEU A 7 -9.68 3.67 -17.04
N ALA A 8 -9.12 4.67 -16.34
CA ALA A 8 -9.23 4.75 -14.88
C ALA A 8 -10.69 4.69 -14.38
N PRO A 9 -11.68 5.41 -14.96
CA PRO A 9 -13.05 5.32 -14.47
C PRO A 9 -13.63 3.91 -14.56
N GLU A 10 -13.36 3.18 -15.64
CA GLU A 10 -13.86 1.82 -15.83
C GLU A 10 -13.21 0.86 -14.83
N VAL A 11 -11.90 1.00 -14.60
CA VAL A 11 -11.18 0.17 -13.65
C VAL A 11 -11.66 0.42 -12.23
N ILE A 12 -11.89 1.67 -11.86
CA ILE A 12 -12.42 2.04 -10.55
C ILE A 12 -13.83 1.47 -10.38
N SER A 13 -14.67 1.57 -11.39
CA SER A 13 -16.01 1.00 -11.37
C SER A 13 -15.97 -0.52 -11.20
N ALA A 14 -15.06 -1.21 -11.90
CA ALA A 14 -14.88 -2.65 -11.75
C ALA A 14 -14.45 -3.02 -10.34
N PHE A 15 -13.56 -2.23 -9.73
CA PHE A 15 -13.14 -2.43 -8.34
C PHE A 15 -14.31 -2.31 -7.37
N ASN A 16 -15.24 -1.39 -7.62
CA ASN A 16 -16.36 -1.13 -6.74
C ASN A 16 -17.53 -2.11 -6.92
N SER A 17 -17.60 -2.87 -8.02
CA SER A 17 -18.81 -3.60 -8.40
C SER A 17 -18.76 -5.12 -8.22
N GLY A 18 -17.61 -5.76 -8.06
CA GLY A 18 -17.57 -7.22 -8.01
C GLY A 18 -16.37 -7.82 -7.30
N GLU A 19 -16.61 -8.91 -6.59
CA GLU A 19 -15.57 -9.60 -5.82
C GLU A 19 -14.47 -10.22 -6.69
N ARG A 20 -14.87 -10.82 -7.83
CA ARG A 20 -13.93 -11.59 -8.67
C ARG A 20 -12.85 -10.76 -9.35
N LEU A 21 -13.15 -9.47 -9.61
CA LEU A 21 -12.24 -8.60 -10.35
C LEU A 21 -11.51 -7.62 -9.46
N LYS A 22 -11.83 -7.60 -8.16
CA LYS A 22 -11.28 -6.60 -7.24
C LYS A 22 -9.75 -6.64 -7.16
N GLU A 23 -9.17 -7.83 -7.09
CA GLU A 23 -7.71 -7.95 -6.99
C GLU A 23 -7.02 -7.41 -8.24
N ARG A 24 -7.51 -7.81 -9.41
CA ARG A 24 -6.97 -7.33 -10.69
C ARG A 24 -7.21 -5.83 -10.87
N ALA A 25 -8.39 -5.36 -10.48
CA ALA A 25 -8.70 -3.94 -10.55
C ALA A 25 -7.79 -3.15 -9.61
N ALA A 26 -7.53 -3.66 -8.40
CA ALA A 26 -6.59 -3.01 -7.47
C ALA A 26 -5.18 -2.92 -8.08
N ASP A 27 -4.69 -3.99 -8.71
CA ASP A 27 -3.40 -3.97 -9.39
C ASP A 27 -3.36 -2.94 -10.52
N CYS A 28 -4.42 -2.89 -11.33
CA CYS A 28 -4.52 -1.88 -12.39
C CYS A 28 -4.55 -0.45 -11.83
N ILE A 29 -5.30 -0.23 -10.76
CA ILE A 29 -5.35 1.07 -10.09
C ILE A 29 -3.95 1.48 -9.62
N GLY A 30 -3.19 0.55 -9.04
CA GLY A 30 -1.82 0.81 -8.62
C GLY A 30 -0.92 1.19 -9.79
N MET A 31 -1.02 0.49 -10.91
CA MET A 31 -0.24 0.78 -12.12
C MET A 31 -0.62 2.14 -12.72
N LEU A 32 -1.93 2.44 -12.78
CA LEU A 32 -2.41 3.74 -13.23
C LEU A 32 -1.92 4.86 -12.31
N GLY A 33 -1.87 4.58 -11.00
CA GLY A 33 -1.37 5.52 -10.00
C GLY A 33 0.10 5.88 -10.17
N LEU A 34 0.91 4.95 -10.70
CA LEU A 34 2.31 5.24 -11.04
C LEU A 34 2.41 6.24 -12.19
N ALA A 35 1.48 6.18 -13.14
CA ALA A 35 1.46 7.09 -14.28
C ALA A 35 0.81 8.44 -13.91
N ASN A 36 -0.30 8.40 -13.17
CA ASN A 36 -1.03 9.60 -12.75
C ASN A 36 -1.83 9.33 -11.48
N PRO A 37 -1.28 9.68 -10.31
CA PRO A 37 -1.96 9.42 -9.03
C PRO A 37 -3.30 10.14 -8.91
N GLU A 38 -3.46 11.32 -9.49
CA GLU A 38 -4.72 12.06 -9.43
C GLU A 38 -5.87 11.32 -10.13
N ALA A 39 -5.55 10.59 -11.21
CA ALA A 39 -6.58 9.85 -11.97
C ALA A 39 -7.22 8.74 -11.14
N VAL A 40 -6.52 8.19 -10.14
CA VAL A 40 -7.00 7.09 -9.31
C VAL A 40 -7.36 7.52 -7.88
N LYS A 41 -7.29 8.80 -7.58
CA LYS A 41 -7.65 9.35 -6.27
C LYS A 41 -9.03 8.87 -5.80
N PRO A 42 -10.08 8.82 -6.63
CA PRO A 42 -11.39 8.34 -6.19
C PRO A 42 -11.41 6.87 -5.73
N ALA A 43 -10.41 6.07 -6.11
CA ALA A 43 -10.32 4.68 -5.69
C ALA A 43 -9.71 4.51 -4.29
N VAL A 44 -9.03 5.53 -3.77
CA VAL A 44 -8.27 5.41 -2.52
C VAL A 44 -9.14 4.98 -1.33
N PRO A 45 -10.34 5.55 -1.09
CA PRO A 45 -11.18 5.07 0.02
C PRO A 45 -11.51 3.58 -0.07
N GLY A 46 -11.79 3.08 -1.27
CA GLY A 46 -12.07 1.66 -1.49
C GLY A 46 -10.85 0.78 -1.25
N LEU A 47 -9.67 1.25 -1.65
CA LEU A 47 -8.41 0.53 -1.39
C LEU A 47 -8.13 0.45 0.11
N ILE A 48 -8.35 1.53 0.84
CA ILE A 48 -8.19 1.54 2.31
C ILE A 48 -9.13 0.54 2.96
N LYS A 49 -10.40 0.52 2.53
CA LYS A 49 -11.37 -0.46 3.01
C LYS A 49 -10.94 -1.89 2.68
N GLY A 50 -10.35 -2.10 1.51
CA GLY A 50 -9.85 -3.39 1.08
C GLY A 50 -8.73 -3.96 1.96
N LEU A 51 -8.03 -3.13 2.71
CA LEU A 51 -7.03 -3.59 3.68
C LEU A 51 -7.65 -4.42 4.80
N GLU A 52 -8.95 -4.34 5.00
CA GLU A 52 -9.69 -5.08 6.02
C GLU A 52 -10.53 -6.22 5.42
N SER A 53 -10.34 -6.53 4.14
CA SER A 53 -11.04 -7.62 3.46
C SER A 53 -10.73 -8.97 4.10
N LYS A 54 -11.66 -9.90 3.99
CA LYS A 54 -11.44 -11.30 4.41
C LYS A 54 -10.46 -12.02 3.48
N SER A 55 -10.31 -11.57 2.25
CA SER A 55 -9.36 -12.13 1.29
C SER A 55 -7.97 -11.55 1.53
N SER A 56 -7.00 -12.38 1.89
CA SER A 56 -5.61 -11.95 2.04
C SER A 56 -5.02 -11.49 0.71
N GLU A 57 -5.44 -12.08 -0.41
CA GLU A 57 -5.02 -11.66 -1.74
C GLU A 57 -5.46 -10.22 -2.02
N LEU A 58 -6.71 -9.89 -1.67
CA LEU A 58 -7.22 -8.53 -1.85
C LEU A 58 -6.52 -7.54 -0.92
N ARG A 59 -6.30 -7.92 0.36
CA ARG A 59 -5.55 -7.07 1.29
C ARG A 59 -4.18 -6.72 0.74
N LYS A 60 -3.47 -7.73 0.21
CA LYS A 60 -2.15 -7.57 -0.39
C LYS A 60 -2.20 -6.64 -1.61
N ALA A 61 -3.15 -6.87 -2.51
CA ALA A 61 -3.31 -6.05 -3.71
C ALA A 61 -3.60 -4.59 -3.37
N CYS A 62 -4.44 -4.35 -2.37
CA CYS A 62 -4.76 -2.99 -1.92
C CYS A 62 -3.55 -2.31 -1.29
N ALA A 63 -2.78 -3.01 -0.46
CA ALA A 63 -1.56 -2.46 0.15
C ALA A 63 -0.55 -2.08 -0.95
N THR A 64 -0.36 -2.95 -1.93
CA THR A 64 0.55 -2.70 -3.04
C THR A 64 0.10 -1.47 -3.86
N ALA A 65 -1.19 -1.38 -4.17
CA ALA A 65 -1.73 -0.24 -4.92
C ALA A 65 -1.54 1.07 -4.17
N LEU A 66 -1.84 1.08 -2.88
CA LEU A 66 -1.65 2.28 -2.04
C LEU A 66 -0.18 2.71 -1.99
N GLY A 67 0.73 1.75 -1.91
CA GLY A 67 2.17 2.03 -1.96
C GLY A 67 2.60 2.66 -3.28
N ARG A 68 2.12 2.13 -4.40
CA ARG A 68 2.42 2.66 -5.73
C ARG A 68 1.90 4.08 -5.90
N ILE A 69 0.64 4.33 -5.53
CA ILE A 69 0.06 5.67 -5.57
C ILE A 69 0.86 6.62 -4.69
N GLY A 70 1.16 6.20 -3.46
CA GLY A 70 1.87 7.01 -2.48
C GLY A 70 3.32 7.30 -2.85
N SER A 71 3.95 6.44 -3.67
CA SER A 71 5.30 6.70 -4.17
C SER A 71 5.36 7.93 -5.09
N LYS A 72 4.24 8.28 -5.71
CA LYS A 72 4.12 9.43 -6.59
C LYS A 72 3.50 10.64 -5.90
N ASN A 73 2.56 10.42 -4.99
CA ASN A 73 1.96 11.49 -4.18
C ASN A 73 1.46 10.92 -2.86
N GLY A 74 2.26 11.05 -1.81
CA GLY A 74 1.93 10.53 -0.49
C GLY A 74 0.69 11.15 0.12
N MET A 75 0.41 12.40 -0.18
CA MET A 75 -0.75 13.10 0.39
C MET A 75 -2.09 12.53 -0.06
N ILE A 76 -2.14 11.93 -1.25
CA ILE A 76 -3.37 11.28 -1.74
C ILE A 76 -3.74 10.08 -0.88
N VAL A 77 -2.74 9.40 -0.30
CA VAL A 77 -2.94 8.18 0.49
C VAL A 77 -2.67 8.40 1.99
N TYR A 78 -2.62 9.64 2.47
CA TYR A 78 -2.21 9.86 3.84
C TYR A 78 -3.11 9.17 4.88
N HIS A 79 -4.42 9.05 4.61
CA HIS A 79 -5.34 8.32 5.49
C HIS A 79 -5.07 6.82 5.54
N ALA A 80 -4.38 6.27 4.52
CA ALA A 80 -4.02 4.86 4.49
C ALA A 80 -2.87 4.53 5.45
N VAL A 81 -2.01 5.50 5.77
CA VAL A 81 -0.79 5.24 6.55
C VAL A 81 -1.09 4.64 7.93
N PRO A 82 -2.00 5.21 8.75
CA PRO A 82 -2.34 4.57 10.03
C PRO A 82 -2.94 3.16 9.87
N ARG A 83 -3.70 2.94 8.81
CA ARG A 83 -4.31 1.64 8.55
C ARG A 83 -3.27 0.61 8.15
N LEU A 84 -2.30 0.99 7.33
CA LEU A 84 -1.16 0.13 6.96
C LEU A 84 -0.33 -0.20 8.21
N ALA A 85 -0.03 0.79 9.04
CA ALA A 85 0.70 0.57 10.28
C ALA A 85 -0.04 -0.39 11.21
N ARG A 86 -1.36 -0.26 11.32
CA ARG A 86 -2.19 -1.15 12.13
C ARG A 86 -2.13 -2.59 11.62
N ALA A 87 -2.07 -2.78 10.30
CA ALA A 87 -1.99 -4.11 9.72
C ALA A 87 -0.72 -4.88 10.14
N LEU A 88 0.35 -4.17 10.53
CA LEU A 88 1.57 -4.80 11.03
C LEU A 88 1.44 -5.33 12.46
N LYS A 89 0.38 -4.95 13.18
CA LYS A 89 0.15 -5.42 14.55
C LYS A 89 -0.58 -6.76 14.60
N ASN A 90 -1.27 -7.15 13.52
CA ASN A 90 -1.98 -8.41 13.50
C ASN A 90 -1.06 -9.56 13.04
N ASP A 91 -1.54 -10.80 13.15
CA ASP A 91 -0.75 -11.99 12.86
C ASP A 91 -0.78 -12.42 11.40
N ASP A 92 -1.29 -11.58 10.51
CA ASP A 92 -1.34 -11.90 9.09
C ASP A 92 0.02 -11.63 8.42
N TRP A 93 0.93 -12.55 8.58
CA TRP A 93 2.28 -12.50 8.01
C TRP A 93 2.30 -12.36 6.50
N TYR A 94 1.27 -12.85 5.84
CA TYR A 94 1.20 -12.90 4.40
C TYR A 94 1.28 -11.52 3.75
N ILE A 95 0.70 -10.51 4.41
CA ILE A 95 0.68 -9.16 3.86
C ILE A 95 1.77 -8.24 4.43
N HIS A 96 2.51 -8.69 5.47
CA HIS A 96 3.45 -7.81 6.15
C HIS A 96 4.53 -7.24 5.22
N VAL A 97 5.07 -8.05 4.30
CA VAL A 97 6.08 -7.57 3.35
C VAL A 97 5.53 -6.44 2.49
N GLU A 98 4.34 -6.62 1.93
CA GLU A 98 3.70 -5.62 1.07
C GLU A 98 3.32 -4.36 1.83
N VAL A 99 2.84 -4.51 3.07
CA VAL A 99 2.49 -3.37 3.92
C VAL A 99 3.74 -2.56 4.26
N VAL A 100 4.83 -3.22 4.63
CA VAL A 100 6.09 -2.55 4.95
C VAL A 100 6.64 -1.84 3.71
N LYS A 101 6.60 -2.49 2.54
CA LYS A 101 7.01 -1.86 1.29
C LYS A 101 6.15 -0.64 0.96
N ALA A 102 4.84 -0.74 1.14
CA ALA A 102 3.93 0.38 0.91
C ALA A 102 4.30 1.59 1.78
N LEU A 103 4.55 1.36 3.07
CA LEU A 103 4.99 2.41 3.98
C LEU A 103 6.34 3.01 3.54
N GLY A 104 7.25 2.17 3.05
CA GLY A 104 8.52 2.64 2.50
C GLY A 104 8.36 3.51 1.26
N TYR A 105 7.50 3.12 0.34
CA TYR A 105 7.21 3.91 -0.86
C TYR A 105 6.55 5.25 -0.51
N ILE A 106 5.59 5.24 0.38
CA ILE A 106 4.94 6.47 0.85
C ILE A 106 5.97 7.36 1.54
N GLY A 107 6.80 6.77 2.40
CA GLY A 107 7.85 7.49 3.11
C GLY A 107 8.93 8.06 2.20
N SER A 108 9.21 7.43 1.06
CA SER A 108 10.17 7.96 0.09
C SER A 108 9.67 9.24 -0.57
N ASN A 109 8.35 9.36 -0.73
CA ASN A 109 7.73 10.58 -1.27
C ASN A 109 7.50 11.64 -0.20
N LYS A 110 6.98 11.21 0.96
CA LYS A 110 6.60 12.11 2.06
C LYS A 110 7.00 11.49 3.40
N PRO A 111 8.27 11.63 3.83
CA PRO A 111 8.74 10.99 5.08
C PRO A 111 7.93 11.35 6.32
N ALA A 112 7.43 12.59 6.39
CA ALA A 112 6.66 13.05 7.53
C ALA A 112 5.42 12.21 7.83
N LEU A 113 4.81 11.60 6.80
CA LEU A 113 3.62 10.77 6.98
C LEU A 113 3.93 9.45 7.69
N VAL A 114 5.13 8.92 7.52
CA VAL A 114 5.53 7.61 8.04
C VAL A 114 6.29 7.74 9.35
N LYS A 115 6.88 8.90 9.65
CA LYS A 115 7.66 9.12 10.88
C LYS A 115 6.97 8.66 12.16
N PRO A 116 5.67 8.94 12.39
CA PRO A 116 5.00 8.48 13.61
C PRO A 116 4.93 6.96 13.75
N HIS A 117 5.18 6.22 12.68
CA HIS A 117 5.02 4.76 12.62
C HIS A 117 6.35 4.02 12.46
N LEU A 118 7.50 4.70 12.58
CA LEU A 118 8.82 4.07 12.40
C LEU A 118 9.07 2.97 13.41
N ASP A 119 8.59 3.12 14.64
CA ASP A 119 8.82 2.12 15.68
C ASP A 119 8.16 0.78 15.34
N ILE A 120 6.96 0.80 14.77
CA ILE A 120 6.29 -0.44 14.39
C ILE A 120 7.01 -1.12 13.21
N ILE A 121 7.60 -0.32 12.32
CA ILE A 121 8.41 -0.87 11.22
C ILE A 121 9.71 -1.47 11.79
N ARG A 122 10.39 -0.77 12.72
CA ARG A 122 11.60 -1.29 13.38
C ARG A 122 11.34 -2.61 14.08
N ASN A 123 10.18 -2.73 14.70
CA ASN A 123 9.82 -3.97 15.39
C ASN A 123 9.80 -5.17 14.43
N ARG A 124 9.58 -4.95 13.15
CA ARG A 124 9.64 -6.02 12.13
C ARG A 124 11.06 -6.44 11.78
N THR A 125 12.08 -5.69 12.19
CA THR A 125 13.48 -6.09 11.97
C THR A 125 14.05 -6.94 13.09
N THR A 126 13.41 -6.95 14.26
CA THR A 126 14.01 -7.51 15.47
C THR A 126 13.29 -8.71 16.08
N THR A 127 12.02 -8.92 15.77
CA THR A 127 11.20 -9.92 16.48
C THR A 127 10.89 -11.15 15.63
N GLY A 128 11.88 -12.05 15.47
CA GLY A 128 11.66 -13.38 14.88
C GLY A 128 10.97 -13.37 13.52
N ALA A 129 10.98 -12.23 12.85
CA ALA A 129 10.31 -12.08 11.58
C ALA A 129 11.06 -12.82 10.47
N ASP A 130 10.30 -13.20 9.45
CA ASP A 130 10.88 -13.75 8.22
C ASP A 130 11.94 -12.80 7.67
N ARG A 131 13.01 -13.37 7.10
CA ARG A 131 14.12 -12.60 6.51
C ARG A 131 13.64 -11.58 5.47
N ASN A 132 12.62 -11.92 4.70
CA ASN A 132 12.06 -11.03 3.69
C ASN A 132 11.38 -9.81 4.33
N ILE A 133 10.68 -10.03 5.45
CA ILE A 133 10.07 -8.95 6.22
C ILE A 133 11.17 -8.05 6.80
N CYS A 134 12.22 -8.64 7.36
CA CYS A 134 13.34 -7.86 7.91
C CYS A 134 13.98 -6.96 6.85
N LYS A 135 14.30 -7.52 5.69
CA LYS A 135 14.89 -6.75 4.59
C LYS A 135 13.98 -5.63 4.12
N ALA A 136 12.69 -5.92 3.99
CA ALA A 136 11.71 -4.91 3.58
C ALA A 136 11.61 -3.79 4.63
N ALA A 137 11.63 -4.15 5.90
CA ALA A 137 11.58 -3.17 7.00
C ALA A 137 12.83 -2.28 7.02
N GLU A 138 14.01 -2.88 6.88
CA GLU A 138 15.26 -2.11 6.79
C GLU A 138 15.23 -1.13 5.63
N TRP A 139 14.80 -1.59 4.46
CA TRP A 139 14.66 -0.74 3.29
C TRP A 139 13.66 0.40 3.55
N ALA A 140 12.51 0.09 4.14
CA ALA A 140 11.46 1.08 4.41
C ALA A 140 11.93 2.15 5.40
N LEU A 141 12.65 1.75 6.47
CA LEU A 141 13.23 2.68 7.43
C LEU A 141 14.20 3.64 6.75
N LYS A 142 15.05 3.10 5.88
CA LYS A 142 16.00 3.91 5.13
C LYS A 142 15.29 4.94 4.23
N LYS A 143 14.25 4.50 3.53
CA LYS A 143 13.47 5.39 2.64
C LYS A 143 12.70 6.45 3.41
N ALA A 144 12.21 6.14 4.59
CA ALA A 144 11.49 7.08 5.43
C ALA A 144 12.40 7.97 6.28
N GLY A 145 13.73 7.82 6.15
CA GLY A 145 14.69 8.63 6.89
C GLY A 145 14.87 8.21 8.35
N GLY A 146 14.45 6.99 8.70
CA GLY A 146 14.55 6.45 10.05
C GLY A 146 15.74 5.53 10.29
N GLY A 147 16.59 5.43 9.26
CA GLY A 147 17.76 4.57 9.23
C GLY A 147 18.80 4.89 10.24
#